data_5af55e3317cdb1d92235fafb77f6efca
#
_entry.id   5af55e3317cdb1d92235fafb77f6efca
#
_cell.length_a   1.000
_cell.length_b   1.000
_cell.length_c   1.000
_cell.angle_alpha   90.00
_cell.angle_beta   90.00
_cell.angle_gamma   90.00
#
_symmetry.space_group_name_H-M   'P 1'
#
loop_
_entity.id
_entity.type
_entity.pdbx_description
1 polymer ?
#
loop_
_entity_poly.entity_id
_entity_poly.type
_entity_poly.pdbx_seq_one_letter_code
_entity_poly.pdbx_strand_id
1 'polypeptide(L)'
;MNHCACAAFERVQNLWYALPSYSQARKALWTAVNPHTGKKRLDEAFPAEIRDSTNEQEMRIVFKNGSTFQLIGSDSYNSLVGSTPGGVVFSEYALADPASWGFIRPILLEAKGWAVFVSTPRGKNHHHDLFKFAETVAETSEDWFAELLTSDDTGVFTKEELQSELAEMIAVNGESYGRALWEQEYFCSFEASLPGAIYGEELAWMQQHGRICAVGHDPEYPVHTAWDLGFSDETAIWFWQIVSNELRLIDYHESSFKSVEFYADLLNRYRKEKKYTYGTHWLPHDARPRTLASGGKSILQQMVDFDVGRCAIAPRLDVEEGIQATRATLKQCWIDENACSVGIEHLKQYRRSWDDEKKIFSASPVHDQHSHGSDAARVLSLVWRREKIQQAEKPFLDKLHAGNVVNLTYGQIRDRHFKRMSLVRAGESE
;
A
#
# COMPACT_ATOMS: atom_id res chain seq x y z
N MET A 1 28.68 3.46 0.35
CA MET A 1 29.91 3.59 1.20
C MET A 1 30.91 4.61 0.64
N ASN A 2 31.28 4.59 -0.64
CA ASN A 2 32.24 5.55 -1.19
C ASN A 2 31.85 7.01 -0.98
N HIS A 3 30.56 7.36 -1.16
CA HIS A 3 30.05 8.71 -0.85
C HIS A 3 30.29 9.08 0.63
N CYS A 4 30.06 8.14 1.56
CA CYS A 4 30.37 8.38 2.98
C CYS A 4 31.88 8.61 3.22
N ALA A 5 32.77 7.92 2.49
CA ALA A 5 34.19 8.16 2.58
C ALA A 5 34.55 9.59 2.15
N CYS A 6 34.05 10.05 1.01
CA CYS A 6 34.25 11.42 0.53
C CYS A 6 33.69 12.44 1.54
N ALA A 7 32.45 12.30 1.92
CA ALA A 7 31.77 13.21 2.85
C ALA A 7 32.46 13.30 4.22
N ALA A 8 33.06 12.20 4.70
CA ALA A 8 33.82 12.19 5.96
C ALA A 8 35.05 13.12 5.90
N PHE A 9 35.65 13.33 4.72
CA PHE A 9 36.85 14.16 4.54
C PHE A 9 36.52 15.58 4.04
N GLU A 10 35.31 15.83 3.57
CA GLU A 10 34.84 17.19 3.24
C GLU A 10 34.60 18.05 4.51
N ARG A 11 34.01 17.44 5.55
CA ARG A 11 33.87 18.02 6.89
C ARG A 11 33.91 16.97 7.96
N VAL A 12 34.32 17.32 9.16
CA VAL A 12 34.25 16.40 10.31
C VAL A 12 32.82 16.16 10.72
N GLN A 13 32.36 14.91 10.66
CA GLN A 13 30.97 14.55 10.92
C GLN A 13 30.79 13.07 11.28
N ASN A 14 29.66 12.75 11.90
CA ASN A 14 29.23 11.38 12.11
C ASN A 14 28.39 10.94 10.92
N LEU A 15 28.68 9.79 10.37
CA LEU A 15 27.96 9.20 9.24
C LEU A 15 27.32 7.88 9.65
N TRP A 16 26.05 7.74 9.38
CA TRP A 16 25.31 6.51 9.63
C TRP A 16 24.96 5.81 8.33
N TYR A 17 25.05 4.50 8.35
CA TYR A 17 24.56 3.64 7.28
C TYR A 17 23.56 2.64 7.88
N ALA A 18 22.29 2.84 7.62
CA ALA A 18 21.17 2.11 8.17
C ALA A 18 20.73 0.98 7.24
N LEU A 19 20.58 -0.22 7.76
CA LEU A 19 19.83 -1.32 7.14
C LEU A 19 18.59 -1.62 7.97
N PRO A 20 17.63 -2.43 7.46
CA PRO A 20 16.41 -2.77 8.19
C PRO A 20 16.68 -3.31 9.60
N SER A 21 17.70 -4.16 9.76
CA SER A 21 18.12 -4.65 11.08
C SER A 21 19.63 -4.61 11.29
N TYR A 22 20.04 -4.52 12.56
CA TYR A 22 21.46 -4.55 12.96
C TYR A 22 22.17 -5.84 12.50
N SER A 23 21.49 -6.97 12.53
CA SER A 23 22.04 -8.25 12.08
C SER A 23 22.28 -8.28 10.57
N GLN A 24 21.40 -7.67 9.78
CA GLN A 24 21.59 -7.50 8.33
C GLN A 24 22.77 -6.58 8.03
N ALA A 25 22.91 -5.45 8.75
CA ALA A 25 24.03 -4.54 8.61
C ALA A 25 25.38 -5.27 8.81
N ARG A 26 25.46 -6.12 9.81
CA ARG A 26 26.64 -6.93 10.10
C ARG A 26 26.96 -7.91 8.96
N LYS A 27 25.98 -8.68 8.51
CA LYS A 27 26.15 -9.70 7.46
C LYS A 27 26.43 -9.10 6.09
N ALA A 28 25.65 -8.09 5.70
CA ALA A 28 25.67 -7.56 4.34
C ALA A 28 26.87 -6.63 4.07
N LEU A 29 27.39 -5.95 5.11
CA LEU A 29 28.44 -4.94 4.95
C LEU A 29 29.65 -5.17 5.84
N TRP A 30 29.46 -5.34 7.17
CA TRP A 30 30.58 -5.37 8.11
C TRP A 30 31.50 -6.56 7.91
N THR A 31 30.91 -7.75 7.72
CA THR A 31 31.67 -9.01 7.51
C THR A 31 31.72 -9.45 6.05
N ALA A 32 31.00 -8.76 5.18
CA ALA A 32 30.86 -9.17 3.79
C ALA A 32 32.19 -9.03 3.03
N VAL A 33 32.49 -10.04 2.21
CA VAL A 33 33.66 -10.09 1.32
C VAL A 33 33.20 -9.82 -0.11
N ASN A 34 33.95 -9.02 -0.85
CA ASN A 34 33.77 -8.84 -2.28
C ASN A 34 34.27 -10.10 -3.00
N PRO A 35 33.43 -10.87 -3.71
CA PRO A 35 33.86 -12.12 -4.35
C PRO A 35 34.86 -11.93 -5.47
N HIS A 36 34.91 -10.74 -6.08
CA HIS A 36 35.88 -10.45 -7.17
C HIS A 36 37.27 -10.12 -6.68
N THR A 37 37.39 -9.52 -5.49
CA THR A 37 38.70 -9.07 -4.97
C THR A 37 39.17 -9.88 -3.78
N GLY A 38 38.28 -10.65 -3.14
CA GLY A 38 38.58 -11.41 -1.91
C GLY A 38 38.75 -10.54 -0.66
N LYS A 39 38.54 -9.22 -0.76
CA LYS A 39 38.69 -8.28 0.35
C LYS A 39 37.34 -8.02 1.05
N LYS A 40 37.38 -7.65 2.32
CA LYS A 40 36.15 -7.13 2.98
C LYS A 40 35.70 -5.87 2.26
N ARG A 41 34.39 -5.75 1.98
CA ARG A 41 33.78 -4.55 1.36
C ARG A 41 34.11 -3.28 2.14
N LEU A 42 34.14 -3.39 3.47
CA LEU A 42 34.46 -2.29 4.36
C LEU A 42 35.93 -1.82 4.20
N ASP A 43 36.86 -2.74 3.98
CA ASP A 43 38.27 -2.41 3.80
C ASP A 43 38.57 -1.78 2.42
N GLU A 44 37.73 -2.12 1.42
CA GLU A 44 37.79 -1.46 0.11
C GLU A 44 37.25 -0.04 0.15
N ALA A 45 36.11 0.17 0.85
CA ALA A 45 35.50 1.49 0.98
C ALA A 45 36.30 2.42 1.91
N PHE A 46 36.84 1.89 2.97
CA PHE A 46 37.60 2.61 4.00
C PHE A 46 38.94 1.94 4.27
N PRO A 47 39.97 2.20 3.46
CA PRO A 47 41.28 1.60 3.65
C PRO A 47 41.91 1.90 5.02
N ALA A 48 42.80 1.05 5.51
CA ALA A 48 43.43 1.20 6.82
C ALA A 48 44.17 2.53 7.00
N GLU A 49 44.67 3.07 5.90
CA GLU A 49 45.46 4.32 5.85
C GLU A 49 44.65 5.55 6.30
N ILE A 50 43.34 5.51 6.15
CA ILE A 50 42.45 6.63 6.56
C ILE A 50 41.79 6.41 7.92
N ARG A 51 41.86 5.19 8.51
CA ARG A 51 41.30 4.88 9.81
C ARG A 51 42.25 5.26 10.94
N ASP A 52 41.66 5.75 12.03
CA ASP A 52 42.32 5.88 13.32
C ASP A 52 42.05 4.62 14.16
N SER A 53 40.76 4.26 14.31
CA SER A 53 40.36 3.08 15.06
C SER A 53 39.10 2.41 14.47
N THR A 54 38.89 1.15 14.83
CA THR A 54 37.72 0.36 14.41
C THR A 54 37.17 -0.40 15.62
N ASN A 55 35.89 -0.22 15.90
CA ASN A 55 35.14 -0.95 16.92
C ASN A 55 34.25 -2.00 16.27
N GLU A 56 34.64 -3.26 16.37
CA GLU A 56 33.92 -4.40 15.79
C GLU A 56 32.56 -4.66 16.46
N GLN A 57 32.40 -4.33 17.73
CA GLN A 57 31.17 -4.56 18.46
C GLN A 57 30.09 -3.54 18.05
N GLU A 58 30.45 -2.28 17.98
CA GLU A 58 29.57 -1.19 17.60
C GLU A 58 29.43 -1.02 16.09
N MET A 59 30.21 -1.76 15.29
CA MET A 59 30.36 -1.58 13.85
C MET A 59 30.67 -0.12 13.48
N ARG A 60 31.64 0.46 14.19
CA ARG A 60 32.04 1.87 14.07
C ARG A 60 33.50 2.01 13.67
N ILE A 61 33.74 2.92 12.73
CA ILE A 61 35.08 3.36 12.33
C ILE A 61 35.25 4.82 12.72
N VAL A 62 36.41 5.14 13.29
CA VAL A 62 36.86 6.52 13.48
C VAL A 62 37.94 6.80 12.43
N PHE A 63 37.78 7.91 11.72
CA PHE A 63 38.79 8.34 10.74
C PHE A 63 39.84 9.27 11.36
N LYS A 64 41.01 9.37 10.74
CA LYS A 64 42.13 10.18 11.24
C LYS A 64 41.81 11.69 11.34
N ASN A 65 40.78 12.17 10.64
CA ASN A 65 40.32 13.55 10.74
C ASN A 65 39.27 13.75 11.85
N GLY A 66 38.90 12.71 12.62
CA GLY A 66 37.91 12.73 13.69
C GLY A 66 36.46 12.44 13.24
N SER A 67 36.19 12.30 11.95
CA SER A 67 34.88 11.84 11.48
C SER A 67 34.62 10.39 11.86
N THR A 68 33.35 9.98 11.91
CA THR A 68 33.00 8.58 12.19
C THR A 68 32.05 8.01 11.13
N PHE A 69 32.17 6.71 10.92
CA PHE A 69 31.20 5.92 10.15
C PHE A 69 30.67 4.79 11.04
N GLN A 70 29.35 4.59 11.05
CA GLN A 70 28.74 3.53 11.87
C GLN A 70 27.62 2.85 11.08
N LEU A 71 27.58 1.51 11.16
CA LEU A 71 26.44 0.73 10.69
C LEU A 71 25.42 0.62 11.81
N ILE A 72 24.13 0.84 11.46
CA ILE A 72 23.02 0.81 12.40
C ILE A 72 21.86 -0.02 11.83
N GLY A 73 20.93 -0.46 12.72
CA GLY A 73 19.65 -1.02 12.32
C GLY A 73 18.54 0.02 12.42
N SER A 74 17.67 0.13 11.43
CA SER A 74 16.51 1.02 11.50
C SER A 74 15.46 0.55 12.52
N ASP A 75 15.47 -0.73 12.87
CA ASP A 75 14.64 -1.36 13.91
C ASP A 75 14.95 -0.87 15.34
N SER A 76 16.10 -0.24 15.54
CA SER A 76 16.58 0.25 16.84
C SER A 76 16.88 1.75 16.87
N TYR A 77 16.19 2.53 16.03
CA TYR A 77 16.41 3.98 15.90
C TYR A 77 16.30 4.76 17.22
N ASN A 78 15.48 4.28 18.18
CA ASN A 78 15.37 4.88 19.51
C ASN A 78 16.67 4.84 20.34
N SER A 79 17.58 3.91 20.04
CA SER A 79 18.89 3.82 20.72
C SER A 79 19.88 4.88 20.26
N LEU A 80 19.54 5.64 19.20
CA LEU A 80 20.39 6.67 18.60
C LEU A 80 20.16 8.07 19.18
N VAL A 81 19.28 8.17 20.19
CA VAL A 81 18.98 9.42 20.90
C VAL A 81 20.27 10.05 21.46
N GLY A 82 20.46 11.34 21.20
CA GLY A 82 21.63 12.11 21.67
C GLY A 82 22.85 12.06 20.75
N SER A 83 22.80 11.33 19.65
CA SER A 83 23.82 11.36 18.60
C SER A 83 23.38 12.29 17.47
N THR A 84 24.33 13.02 16.89
CA THR A 84 24.06 14.01 15.82
C THR A 84 24.76 13.61 14.54
N PRO A 85 24.10 12.88 13.61
CA PRO A 85 24.67 12.55 12.33
C PRO A 85 24.70 13.77 11.40
N GLY A 86 25.77 13.89 10.63
CA GLY A 86 25.86 14.83 9.53
C GLY A 86 25.40 14.25 8.20
N GLY A 87 25.30 12.92 8.10
CA GLY A 87 24.77 12.22 6.93
C GLY A 87 24.27 10.83 7.28
N VAL A 88 23.18 10.42 6.62
CA VAL A 88 22.58 9.08 6.81
C VAL A 88 22.29 8.45 5.45
N VAL A 89 22.69 7.21 5.28
CA VAL A 89 22.29 6.36 4.16
C VAL A 89 21.33 5.31 4.67
N PHE A 90 20.14 5.24 4.13
CA PHE A 90 19.20 4.13 4.32
C PHE A 90 19.32 3.17 3.14
N SER A 91 19.77 1.95 3.40
CA SER A 91 19.83 0.87 2.42
C SER A 91 18.66 -0.09 2.67
N GLU A 92 18.02 -0.55 1.61
CA GLU A 92 16.78 -1.33 1.67
C GLU A 92 15.65 -0.58 2.41
N TYR A 93 15.49 0.71 2.09
CA TYR A 93 14.56 1.59 2.80
C TYR A 93 13.11 1.11 2.73
N ALA A 94 12.71 0.44 1.65
CA ALA A 94 11.39 -0.18 1.54
C ALA A 94 11.07 -1.21 2.63
N LEU A 95 12.11 -1.78 3.28
CA LEU A 95 12.01 -2.74 4.38
C LEU A 95 12.35 -2.14 5.75
N ALA A 96 12.74 -0.86 5.80
CA ALA A 96 13.06 -0.16 7.04
C ALA A 96 11.79 0.21 7.83
N ASP A 97 11.92 0.41 9.14
CA ASP A 97 10.84 0.98 9.94
C ASP A 97 10.54 2.42 9.48
N PRO A 98 9.31 2.74 9.02
CA PRO A 98 8.94 4.07 8.56
C PRO A 98 9.17 5.19 9.58
N ALA A 99 9.01 4.88 10.88
CA ALA A 99 9.21 5.83 11.97
C ALA A 99 10.66 6.29 12.09
N SER A 100 11.63 5.49 11.61
CA SER A 100 13.06 5.82 11.68
C SER A 100 13.40 7.12 10.94
N TRP A 101 12.79 7.38 9.78
CA TRP A 101 12.98 8.64 9.05
C TRP A 101 12.36 9.83 9.77
N GLY A 102 11.13 9.68 10.27
CA GLY A 102 10.47 10.73 11.05
C GLY A 102 11.28 11.15 12.27
N PHE A 103 11.98 10.21 12.89
CA PHE A 103 12.86 10.45 14.04
C PHE A 103 14.19 11.11 13.65
N ILE A 104 14.85 10.67 12.58
CA ILE A 104 16.18 11.13 12.18
C ILE A 104 16.13 12.49 11.45
N ARG A 105 15.08 12.77 10.70
CA ARG A 105 14.94 14.00 9.92
C ARG A 105 15.13 15.31 10.70
N PRO A 106 14.54 15.51 11.90
CA PRO A 106 14.77 16.72 12.69
C PRO A 106 16.24 16.90 13.11
N ILE A 107 16.92 15.79 13.44
CA ILE A 107 18.34 15.79 13.85
C ILE A 107 19.24 16.24 12.67
N LEU A 108 18.96 15.69 11.47
CA LEU A 108 19.68 16.08 10.26
C LEU A 108 19.45 17.55 9.89
N LEU A 109 18.23 18.06 10.09
CA LEU A 109 17.90 19.47 9.83
C LEU A 109 18.74 20.41 10.71
N GLU A 110 18.88 20.09 12.01
CA GLU A 110 19.73 20.83 12.95
C GLU A 110 21.21 20.78 12.54
N ALA A 111 21.68 19.60 12.14
CA ALA A 111 23.06 19.36 11.71
C ALA A 111 23.37 19.90 10.30
N LYS A 112 22.41 20.45 9.56
CA LYS A 112 22.48 20.73 8.12
C LYS A 112 23.05 19.53 7.36
N GLY A 113 22.51 18.36 7.70
CA GLY A 113 22.94 17.08 7.19
C GLY A 113 22.20 16.66 5.93
N TRP A 114 22.55 15.50 5.40
CA TRP A 114 21.97 14.93 4.19
C TRP A 114 21.47 13.50 4.46
N ALA A 115 20.55 13.02 3.63
CA ALA A 115 20.10 11.64 3.62
C ALA A 115 20.10 11.07 2.20
N VAL A 116 20.42 9.78 2.08
CA VAL A 116 20.29 9.01 0.84
C VAL A 116 19.46 7.76 1.12
N PHE A 117 18.48 7.50 0.28
CA PHE A 117 17.61 6.32 0.35
C PHE A 117 17.86 5.45 -0.87
N VAL A 118 18.22 4.19 -0.65
CA VAL A 118 18.46 3.20 -1.70
C VAL A 118 17.63 1.97 -1.41
N SER A 119 16.83 1.53 -2.37
CA SER A 119 16.01 0.33 -2.21
C SER A 119 15.48 -0.19 -3.53
N THR A 120 15.27 -1.49 -3.63
CA THR A 120 14.33 -2.08 -4.58
C THR A 120 12.90 -1.80 -4.08
N PRO A 121 11.94 -1.50 -4.96
CA PRO A 121 10.53 -1.35 -4.58
C PRO A 121 9.95 -2.58 -3.86
N ARG A 122 9.03 -2.33 -2.95
CA ARG A 122 8.25 -3.37 -2.25
C ARG A 122 6.78 -2.95 -2.18
N GLY A 123 6.17 -2.78 -3.37
CA GLY A 123 4.82 -2.23 -3.50
C GLY A 123 4.78 -0.72 -3.17
N LYS A 124 3.56 -0.18 -3.05
CA LYS A 124 3.33 1.24 -2.72
C LYS A 124 3.32 1.43 -1.21
N ASN A 125 4.49 1.56 -0.62
CA ASN A 125 4.71 1.78 0.80
C ASN A 125 5.39 3.15 1.06
N HIS A 126 5.85 3.39 2.28
CA HIS A 126 6.56 4.62 2.67
C HIS A 126 7.76 4.98 1.78
N HIS A 127 8.45 4.01 1.17
CA HIS A 127 9.51 4.25 0.20
C HIS A 127 8.93 4.83 -1.10
N HIS A 128 7.85 4.27 -1.62
CA HIS A 128 7.15 4.81 -2.79
C HIS A 128 6.71 6.26 -2.57
N ASP A 129 6.10 6.55 -1.40
CA ASP A 129 5.60 7.88 -1.10
C ASP A 129 6.72 8.91 -0.99
N LEU A 130 7.85 8.53 -0.37
CA LEU A 130 9.03 9.38 -0.30
C LEU A 130 9.65 9.59 -1.69
N PHE A 131 9.71 8.55 -2.53
CA PHE A 131 10.21 8.64 -3.89
C PHE A 131 9.34 9.59 -4.74
N LYS A 132 8.02 9.45 -4.69
CA LYS A 132 7.09 10.34 -5.39
C LYS A 132 7.15 11.79 -4.90
N PHE A 133 7.30 11.99 -3.60
CA PHE A 133 7.56 13.31 -3.04
C PHE A 133 8.86 13.90 -3.60
N ALA A 134 9.95 13.13 -3.60
CA ALA A 134 11.26 13.58 -4.10
C ALA A 134 11.20 13.91 -5.60
N GLU A 135 10.55 13.10 -6.44
CA GLU A 135 10.32 13.40 -7.86
C GLU A 135 9.62 14.75 -8.06
N THR A 136 8.54 14.98 -7.31
CA THR A 136 7.73 16.21 -7.43
C THR A 136 8.51 17.45 -6.98
N VAL A 137 9.26 17.36 -5.88
CA VAL A 137 10.00 18.49 -5.32
C VAL A 137 11.26 18.78 -6.11
N ALA A 138 11.92 17.76 -6.71
CA ALA A 138 13.11 17.92 -7.53
C ALA A 138 12.87 18.82 -8.78
N GLU A 139 11.62 18.92 -9.24
CA GLU A 139 11.27 19.85 -10.34
C GLU A 139 11.43 21.34 -9.96
N THR A 140 11.39 21.67 -8.66
CA THR A 140 11.36 23.04 -8.15
C THR A 140 12.43 23.38 -7.12
N SER A 141 13.19 22.40 -6.63
CA SER A 141 14.22 22.54 -5.59
C SER A 141 15.43 21.68 -5.90
N GLU A 142 16.61 22.24 -5.70
CA GLU A 142 17.89 21.53 -5.79
C GLU A 142 18.21 20.67 -4.54
N ASP A 143 17.40 20.78 -3.49
CA ASP A 143 17.60 20.05 -2.24
C ASP A 143 17.21 18.57 -2.33
N TRP A 144 16.46 18.19 -3.36
CA TRP A 144 15.99 16.83 -3.58
C TRP A 144 16.41 16.29 -4.94
N PHE A 145 16.78 15.04 -4.97
CA PHE A 145 17.09 14.26 -6.16
C PHE A 145 16.41 12.91 -6.08
N ALA A 146 15.80 12.45 -7.15
CA ALA A 146 15.22 11.12 -7.27
C ALA A 146 15.65 10.51 -8.60
N GLU A 147 16.06 9.26 -8.58
CA GLU A 147 16.47 8.51 -9.76
C GLU A 147 15.97 7.06 -9.64
N LEU A 148 15.42 6.54 -10.72
CA LEU A 148 15.01 5.16 -10.87
C LEU A 148 15.93 4.52 -11.92
N LEU A 149 16.70 3.50 -11.49
CA LEU A 149 17.67 2.79 -12.33
C LEU A 149 17.22 1.35 -12.52
N THR A 150 16.82 1.02 -13.73
CA THR A 150 16.42 -0.33 -14.13
C THR A 150 17.62 -1.17 -14.58
N SER A 151 17.39 -2.46 -14.81
CA SER A 151 18.40 -3.34 -15.42
C SER A 151 18.81 -2.89 -16.82
N ASP A 152 17.89 -2.27 -17.57
CA ASP A 152 18.19 -1.73 -18.89
C ASP A 152 19.11 -0.51 -18.82
N ASP A 153 18.91 0.36 -17.81
CA ASP A 153 19.73 1.55 -17.60
C ASP A 153 21.15 1.21 -17.14
N THR A 154 21.26 0.19 -16.30
CA THR A 154 22.56 -0.23 -15.72
C THR A 154 23.35 -1.18 -16.60
N GLY A 155 22.68 -1.94 -17.47
CA GLY A 155 23.30 -2.93 -18.35
C GLY A 155 24.04 -4.06 -17.61
N VAL A 156 23.70 -4.32 -16.34
CA VAL A 156 24.35 -5.34 -15.50
C VAL A 156 24.01 -6.76 -15.98
N PHE A 157 22.82 -6.94 -16.53
CA PHE A 157 22.32 -8.23 -17.04
C PHE A 157 22.12 -8.18 -18.55
N THR A 158 22.40 -9.30 -19.20
CA THR A 158 22.04 -9.49 -20.61
C THR A 158 20.55 -9.75 -20.78
N LYS A 159 20.03 -9.55 -21.98
CA LYS A 159 18.62 -9.83 -22.27
C LYS A 159 18.27 -11.31 -22.11
N GLU A 160 19.21 -12.18 -22.45
CA GLU A 160 19.07 -13.63 -22.32
C GLU A 160 18.97 -14.04 -20.84
N GLU A 161 19.79 -13.46 -19.96
CA GLU A 161 19.72 -13.68 -18.51
C GLU A 161 18.39 -13.21 -17.96
N LEU A 162 17.95 -11.99 -18.31
CA LEU A 162 16.65 -11.45 -17.86
C LEU A 162 15.46 -12.30 -18.32
N GLN A 163 15.50 -12.87 -19.54
CA GLN A 163 14.47 -13.76 -20.04
C GLN A 163 14.46 -15.12 -19.31
N SER A 164 15.65 -15.65 -18.99
CA SER A 164 15.78 -16.87 -18.21
C SER A 164 15.20 -16.71 -16.81
N GLU A 165 15.52 -15.61 -16.15
CA GLU A 165 14.97 -15.25 -14.82
C GLU A 165 13.45 -15.09 -14.85
N LEU A 166 12.91 -14.41 -15.88
CA LEU A 166 11.46 -14.29 -16.05
C LEU A 166 10.79 -15.67 -16.16
N ALA A 167 11.37 -16.55 -16.98
CA ALA A 167 10.82 -17.90 -17.16
C ALA A 167 10.84 -18.71 -15.86
N GLU A 168 11.93 -18.61 -15.07
CA GLU A 168 12.02 -19.27 -13.77
C GLU A 168 11.02 -18.69 -12.77
N MET A 169 10.94 -17.35 -12.66
CA MET A 169 9.97 -16.71 -11.76
C MET A 169 8.53 -17.07 -12.09
N ILE A 170 8.17 -17.15 -13.38
CA ILE A 170 6.84 -17.60 -13.82
C ILE A 170 6.61 -19.07 -13.48
N ALA A 171 7.58 -19.93 -13.70
CA ALA A 171 7.45 -21.35 -13.42
C ALA A 171 7.25 -21.66 -11.92
N VAL A 172 7.91 -20.87 -11.05
CA VAL A 172 7.84 -21.05 -9.58
C VAL A 172 6.61 -20.38 -8.98
N ASN A 173 6.25 -19.18 -9.47
CA ASN A 173 5.27 -18.31 -8.82
C ASN A 173 3.95 -18.16 -9.60
N GLY A 174 3.85 -18.71 -10.80
CA GLY A 174 2.74 -18.48 -11.73
C GLY A 174 2.92 -17.24 -12.60
N GLU A 175 2.22 -17.19 -13.74
CA GLU A 175 2.41 -16.17 -14.79
C GLU A 175 2.29 -14.73 -14.25
N SER A 176 1.20 -14.44 -13.55
CA SER A 176 0.89 -13.06 -13.10
C SER A 176 1.86 -12.57 -12.02
N TYR A 177 2.05 -13.39 -10.98
CA TYR A 177 2.89 -12.99 -9.85
C TYR A 177 4.39 -13.05 -10.19
N GLY A 178 4.82 -14.09 -10.92
CA GLY A 178 6.21 -14.23 -11.36
C GLY A 178 6.65 -13.05 -12.23
N ARG A 179 5.79 -12.61 -13.17
CA ARG A 179 6.05 -11.44 -14.00
C ARG A 179 6.11 -10.15 -13.17
N ALA A 180 5.16 -9.94 -12.27
CA ALA A 180 5.15 -8.75 -11.41
C ALA A 180 6.38 -8.67 -10.50
N LEU A 181 6.81 -9.81 -9.96
CA LEU A 181 8.04 -9.90 -9.16
C LEU A 181 9.29 -9.60 -9.99
N TRP A 182 9.36 -10.11 -11.22
CA TRP A 182 10.45 -9.82 -12.15
C TRP A 182 10.50 -8.32 -12.52
N GLU A 183 9.36 -7.70 -12.78
CA GLU A 183 9.28 -6.26 -13.02
C GLU A 183 9.71 -5.44 -11.79
N GLN A 184 9.36 -5.90 -10.59
CA GLN A 184 9.80 -5.26 -9.35
C GLN A 184 11.32 -5.33 -9.18
N GLU A 185 11.91 -6.52 -9.29
CA GLU A 185 13.33 -6.73 -8.96
C GLU A 185 14.29 -6.18 -10.02
N TYR A 186 13.88 -6.23 -11.30
CA TYR A 186 14.76 -5.83 -12.41
C TYR A 186 14.39 -4.49 -13.06
N PHE A 187 13.13 -4.05 -12.91
CA PHE A 187 12.63 -2.81 -13.54
C PHE A 187 12.01 -1.83 -12.55
N CYS A 188 12.25 -2.03 -11.26
CA CYS A 188 11.85 -1.13 -10.19
C CYS A 188 10.34 -0.81 -10.16
N SER A 189 9.48 -1.76 -10.56
CA SER A 189 8.04 -1.58 -10.53
C SER A 189 7.52 -1.55 -9.09
N PHE A 190 6.70 -0.56 -8.76
CA PHE A 190 5.97 -0.49 -7.50
C PHE A 190 4.61 -1.22 -7.55
N GLU A 191 4.25 -1.82 -8.68
CA GLU A 191 2.95 -2.46 -8.87
C GLU A 191 2.92 -3.95 -8.50
N ALA A 192 4.07 -4.56 -8.19
CA ALA A 192 4.13 -5.96 -7.81
C ALA A 192 3.41 -6.22 -6.48
N SER A 193 2.59 -7.25 -6.44
CA SER A 193 2.00 -7.73 -5.21
C SER A 193 3.08 -8.32 -4.29
N LEU A 194 2.96 -8.09 -2.98
CA LEU A 194 3.89 -8.65 -1.99
C LEU A 194 3.81 -10.19 -1.95
N PRO A 195 4.92 -10.88 -1.65
CA PRO A 195 4.88 -12.30 -1.37
C PRO A 195 3.84 -12.64 -0.30
N GLY A 196 2.99 -13.63 -0.59
CA GLY A 196 1.89 -13.99 0.29
C GLY A 196 0.67 -13.07 0.21
N ALA A 197 0.62 -12.13 -0.76
CA ALA A 197 -0.55 -11.30 -1.01
C ALA A 197 -1.79 -12.16 -1.25
N ILE A 198 -2.86 -11.85 -0.53
CA ILE A 198 -4.07 -12.69 -0.48
C ILE A 198 -4.93 -12.47 -1.73
N TYR A 199 -5.00 -11.24 -2.24
CA TYR A 199 -5.85 -10.87 -3.38
C TYR A 199 -5.05 -10.48 -4.63
N GLY A 200 -3.74 -10.78 -4.66
CA GLY A 200 -2.85 -10.35 -5.74
C GLY A 200 -3.29 -10.84 -7.12
N GLU A 201 -3.69 -12.11 -7.24
CA GLU A 201 -4.15 -12.70 -8.51
C GLU A 201 -5.45 -12.07 -9.00
N GLU A 202 -6.41 -11.87 -8.08
CA GLU A 202 -7.71 -11.28 -8.41
C GLU A 202 -7.57 -9.83 -8.86
N LEU A 203 -6.73 -9.04 -8.19
CA LEU A 203 -6.50 -7.64 -8.55
C LEU A 203 -5.74 -7.52 -9.86
N ALA A 204 -4.73 -8.36 -10.11
CA ALA A 204 -4.04 -8.41 -11.39
C ALA A 204 -5.01 -8.75 -12.54
N TRP A 205 -5.88 -9.75 -12.32
CA TRP A 205 -6.92 -10.11 -13.28
C TRP A 205 -7.88 -8.92 -13.53
N MET A 206 -8.32 -8.22 -12.48
CA MET A 206 -9.19 -7.05 -12.60
C MET A 206 -8.53 -5.94 -13.41
N GLN A 207 -7.24 -5.68 -13.19
CA GLN A 207 -6.47 -4.68 -13.92
C GLN A 207 -6.40 -5.03 -15.42
N GLN A 208 -6.06 -6.27 -15.75
CA GLN A 208 -5.98 -6.75 -17.13
C GLN A 208 -7.34 -6.67 -17.85
N HIS A 209 -8.45 -6.90 -17.13
CA HIS A 209 -9.80 -6.85 -17.68
C HIS A 209 -10.45 -5.46 -17.58
N GLY A 210 -9.68 -4.44 -17.19
CA GLY A 210 -10.14 -3.05 -17.08
C GLY A 210 -11.29 -2.86 -16.10
N ARG A 211 -11.34 -3.66 -15.04
CA ARG A 211 -12.37 -3.57 -13.99
C ARG A 211 -11.99 -2.60 -12.86
N ILE A 212 -10.75 -2.17 -12.84
CA ILE A 212 -10.28 -1.02 -12.05
C ILE A 212 -10.16 0.14 -13.02
N CYS A 213 -11.10 1.08 -12.95
CA CYS A 213 -11.23 2.18 -13.90
C CYS A 213 -12.11 3.28 -13.29
N ALA A 214 -12.36 4.39 -14.00
CA ALA A 214 -13.30 5.40 -13.52
C ALA A 214 -14.72 4.82 -13.41
N VAL A 215 -15.27 4.73 -12.21
CA VAL A 215 -16.60 4.18 -11.89
C VAL A 215 -17.43 5.25 -11.20
N GLY A 216 -18.26 5.95 -11.96
CA GLY A 216 -19.10 7.01 -11.41
C GLY A 216 -20.24 6.52 -10.51
N HIS A 217 -20.62 7.36 -9.54
CA HIS A 217 -21.85 7.23 -8.77
C HIS A 217 -23.08 7.38 -9.69
N ASP A 218 -24.02 6.46 -9.57
CA ASP A 218 -25.32 6.53 -10.25
C ASP A 218 -26.42 6.98 -9.25
N PRO A 219 -26.98 8.18 -9.37
CA PRO A 219 -27.91 8.71 -8.39
C PRO A 219 -29.27 7.97 -8.33
N GLU A 220 -29.59 7.12 -9.30
CA GLU A 220 -30.82 6.33 -9.30
C GLU A 220 -30.74 5.10 -8.39
N TYR A 221 -29.53 4.70 -7.97
CA TYR A 221 -29.31 3.52 -7.14
C TYR A 221 -28.79 3.89 -5.76
N PRO A 222 -29.24 3.17 -4.71
CA PRO A 222 -28.78 3.46 -3.35
C PRO A 222 -27.30 3.11 -3.18
N VAL A 223 -26.61 3.93 -2.39
CA VAL A 223 -25.24 3.67 -1.94
C VAL A 223 -25.28 2.89 -0.65
N HIS A 224 -24.72 1.72 -0.62
CA HIS A 224 -24.50 0.92 0.57
C HIS A 224 -23.09 1.12 1.10
N THR A 225 -22.89 0.84 2.40
CA THR A 225 -21.55 0.90 2.99
C THR A 225 -21.22 -0.39 3.72
N ALA A 226 -19.95 -0.75 3.75
CA ALA A 226 -19.42 -1.87 4.52
C ALA A 226 -18.23 -1.39 5.35
N TRP A 227 -18.22 -1.74 6.61
CA TRP A 227 -17.35 -1.17 7.62
C TRP A 227 -16.44 -2.20 8.26
N ASP A 228 -15.22 -1.78 8.56
CA ASP A 228 -14.39 -2.32 9.62
C ASP A 228 -14.19 -1.24 10.67
N LEU A 229 -14.31 -1.59 11.97
CA LEU A 229 -14.35 -0.61 13.06
C LEU A 229 -13.06 -0.68 13.88
N GLY A 230 -12.29 0.39 13.89
CA GLY A 230 -11.16 0.64 14.78
C GLY A 230 -11.34 1.96 15.53
N PHE A 231 -10.65 2.14 16.66
CA PHE A 231 -10.55 3.43 17.35
C PHE A 231 -9.11 3.95 17.31
N SER A 232 -8.16 3.21 17.87
CA SER A 232 -6.72 3.49 17.73
C SER A 232 -6.22 3.17 16.32
N ASP A 233 -6.78 2.13 15.73
CA ASP A 233 -6.55 1.70 14.37
C ASP A 233 -7.58 2.37 13.44
N GLU A 234 -7.41 2.22 12.13
CA GLU A 234 -8.30 2.83 11.15
C GLU A 234 -9.70 2.19 11.19
N THR A 235 -10.74 3.02 11.17
CA THR A 235 -12.06 2.61 10.71
C THR A 235 -12.10 2.75 9.20
N ALA A 236 -12.34 1.66 8.48
CA ALA A 236 -12.40 1.59 7.04
C ALA A 236 -13.84 1.44 6.53
N ILE A 237 -14.19 2.16 5.47
CA ILE A 237 -15.54 2.19 4.89
C ILE A 237 -15.46 2.07 3.38
N TRP A 238 -16.01 1.00 2.81
CA TRP A 238 -16.29 0.90 1.38
C TRP A 238 -17.68 1.40 1.06
N PHE A 239 -17.83 2.22 0.02
CA PHE A 239 -19.10 2.68 -0.53
C PHE A 239 -19.34 1.98 -1.85
N TRP A 240 -20.54 1.41 -2.04
CA TRP A 240 -20.83 0.57 -3.18
C TRP A 240 -22.28 0.63 -3.63
N GLN A 241 -22.52 0.32 -4.88
CA GLN A 241 -23.85 0.27 -5.50
C GLN A 241 -24.03 -1.02 -6.28
N ILE A 242 -25.28 -1.41 -6.50
CA ILE A 242 -25.67 -2.44 -7.45
C ILE A 242 -26.42 -1.76 -8.58
N VAL A 243 -25.77 -1.60 -9.72
CA VAL A 243 -26.33 -0.94 -10.90
C VAL A 243 -26.49 -1.98 -12.00
N SER A 244 -27.72 -2.20 -12.45
CA SER A 244 -28.01 -3.17 -13.50
C SER A 244 -27.40 -4.56 -13.26
N ASN A 245 -27.50 -5.05 -12.04
CA ASN A 245 -26.91 -6.32 -11.56
C ASN A 245 -25.37 -6.34 -11.40
N GLU A 246 -24.67 -5.25 -11.65
CA GLU A 246 -23.23 -5.12 -11.45
C GLU A 246 -22.93 -4.49 -10.10
N LEU A 247 -21.98 -5.06 -9.38
CA LEU A 247 -21.43 -4.48 -8.16
C LEU A 247 -20.39 -3.44 -8.53
N ARG A 248 -20.55 -2.22 -8.04
CA ARG A 248 -19.63 -1.08 -8.24
C ARG A 248 -19.17 -0.54 -6.89
N LEU A 249 -17.88 -0.56 -6.66
CA LEU A 249 -17.22 0.10 -5.53
C LEU A 249 -16.88 1.51 -6.02
N ILE A 250 -17.53 2.52 -5.45
CA ILE A 250 -17.53 3.89 -5.97
C ILE A 250 -16.73 4.87 -5.11
N ASP A 251 -16.42 4.49 -3.86
CA ASP A 251 -15.69 5.34 -2.94
C ASP A 251 -15.11 4.53 -1.78
N TYR A 252 -14.09 5.09 -1.13
CA TYR A 252 -13.45 4.52 0.05
C TYR A 252 -13.10 5.64 1.04
N HIS A 253 -13.23 5.36 2.32
CA HIS A 253 -12.80 6.27 3.38
C HIS A 253 -12.19 5.52 4.54
N GLU A 254 -11.13 6.07 5.11
CA GLU A 254 -10.56 5.57 6.36
C GLU A 254 -10.14 6.73 7.26
N SER A 255 -10.16 6.49 8.56
CA SER A 255 -9.68 7.42 9.58
C SER A 255 -9.45 6.69 10.91
N SER A 256 -8.46 7.13 11.68
CA SER A 256 -8.20 6.68 13.04
C SER A 256 -8.54 7.77 14.07
N PHE A 257 -8.70 7.38 15.33
CA PHE A 257 -8.99 8.28 16.46
C PHE A 257 -10.25 9.15 16.27
N LYS A 258 -11.29 8.62 15.61
CA LYS A 258 -12.55 9.33 15.39
C LYS A 258 -13.71 8.69 16.16
N SER A 259 -14.66 9.54 16.57
CA SER A 259 -15.89 9.09 17.24
C SER A 259 -16.92 8.60 16.21
N VAL A 260 -17.95 7.89 16.70
CA VAL A 260 -19.10 7.49 15.86
C VAL A 260 -19.81 8.71 15.26
N GLU A 261 -19.89 9.81 16.01
CA GLU A 261 -20.45 11.09 15.56
C GLU A 261 -19.72 11.64 14.33
N PHE A 262 -18.37 11.59 14.31
CA PHE A 262 -17.58 12.02 13.14
C PHE A 262 -18.00 11.25 11.88
N TYR A 263 -18.22 9.94 11.98
CA TYR A 263 -18.64 9.13 10.83
C TYR A 263 -20.07 9.41 10.42
N ALA A 264 -20.95 9.69 11.38
CA ALA A 264 -22.32 10.14 11.07
C ALA A 264 -22.30 11.47 10.30
N ASP A 265 -21.46 12.42 10.71
CA ASP A 265 -21.26 13.70 10.01
C ASP A 265 -20.64 13.49 8.63
N LEU A 266 -19.69 12.57 8.48
CA LEU A 266 -19.09 12.19 7.20
C LEU A 266 -20.17 11.70 6.23
N LEU A 267 -21.04 10.77 6.67
CA LEU A 267 -22.13 10.26 5.85
C LEU A 267 -23.11 11.37 5.45
N ASN A 268 -23.47 12.25 6.39
CA ASN A 268 -24.33 13.40 6.13
C ASN A 268 -23.70 14.41 5.16
N ARG A 269 -22.38 14.63 5.27
CA ARG A 269 -21.63 15.46 4.33
C ARG A 269 -21.65 14.84 2.92
N TYR A 270 -21.35 13.56 2.76
CA TYR A 270 -21.40 12.88 1.47
C TYR A 270 -22.81 12.85 0.85
N ARG A 271 -23.86 12.74 1.69
CA ARG A 271 -25.24 12.91 1.24
C ARG A 271 -25.47 14.27 0.57
N LYS A 272 -24.88 15.34 1.13
CA LYS A 272 -25.03 16.71 0.61
C LYS A 272 -24.11 17.00 -0.59
N GLU A 273 -22.84 16.65 -0.49
CA GLU A 273 -21.79 16.98 -1.47
C GLU A 273 -21.81 16.03 -2.66
N LYS A 274 -21.78 14.71 -2.39
CA LYS A 274 -21.74 13.66 -3.43
C LYS A 274 -23.13 13.19 -3.87
N LYS A 275 -24.22 13.73 -3.25
CA LYS A 275 -25.62 13.38 -3.53
C LYS A 275 -25.92 11.89 -3.30
N TYR A 276 -25.26 11.27 -2.32
CA TYR A 276 -25.51 9.87 -1.99
C TYR A 276 -26.88 9.69 -1.34
N THR A 277 -27.68 8.79 -1.91
CA THR A 277 -28.89 8.27 -1.28
C THR A 277 -28.52 6.92 -0.67
N TYR A 278 -28.49 6.84 0.67
CA TYR A 278 -28.03 5.63 1.33
C TYR A 278 -29.06 4.50 1.32
N GLY A 279 -28.55 3.29 1.08
CA GLY A 279 -29.25 2.02 1.31
C GLY A 279 -28.98 1.50 2.72
N THR A 280 -28.19 0.45 2.86
CA THR A 280 -27.87 -0.17 4.15
C THR A 280 -26.41 0.10 4.51
N HIS A 281 -26.16 0.51 5.77
CA HIS A 281 -24.84 0.56 6.38
C HIS A 281 -24.57 -0.78 7.07
N TRP A 282 -23.65 -1.57 6.51
CA TRP A 282 -23.30 -2.89 7.00
C TRP A 282 -22.10 -2.82 7.95
N LEU A 283 -22.39 -2.99 9.24
CA LEU A 283 -21.41 -2.95 10.32
C LEU A 283 -20.90 -4.37 10.65
N PRO A 284 -19.66 -4.52 11.12
CA PRO A 284 -19.14 -5.78 11.60
C PRO A 284 -19.85 -6.21 12.92
N HIS A 285 -19.61 -7.43 13.35
CA HIS A 285 -20.31 -8.01 14.52
C HIS A 285 -19.95 -7.30 15.84
N ASP A 286 -18.79 -6.70 15.94
CA ASP A 286 -18.29 -5.92 17.08
C ASP A 286 -18.99 -4.57 17.25
N ALA A 287 -19.82 -4.13 16.32
CA ALA A 287 -20.72 -3.00 16.51
C ALA A 287 -21.88 -3.29 17.49
N ARG A 288 -22.13 -4.56 17.88
CA ARG A 288 -23.21 -4.97 18.79
C ARG A 288 -22.94 -4.75 20.29
N PRO A 289 -21.72 -5.02 20.82
CA PRO A 289 -21.48 -4.89 22.24
C PRO A 289 -21.71 -3.49 22.76
N ARG A 290 -22.27 -3.41 23.96
CA ARG A 290 -22.43 -2.15 24.70
C ARG A 290 -21.20 -1.90 25.55
N THR A 291 -20.71 -0.66 25.59
CA THR A 291 -19.57 -0.29 26.41
C THR A 291 -19.93 0.79 27.41
N LEU A 292 -19.26 0.78 28.56
CA LEU A 292 -19.45 1.83 29.58
C LEU A 292 -18.99 3.19 29.07
N ALA A 293 -17.96 3.23 28.26
CA ALA A 293 -17.43 4.46 27.67
C ALA A 293 -18.43 5.18 26.77
N SER A 294 -19.36 4.44 26.15
CA SER A 294 -20.43 4.98 25.29
C SER A 294 -21.76 5.21 26.04
N GLY A 295 -21.73 5.27 27.38
CA GLY A 295 -22.97 5.40 28.18
C GLY A 295 -23.90 4.20 28.09
N GLY A 296 -23.35 2.99 27.85
CA GLY A 296 -24.13 1.75 27.73
C GLY A 296 -24.76 1.53 26.36
N LYS A 297 -24.42 2.33 25.35
CA LYS A 297 -24.88 2.14 23.96
C LYS A 297 -23.90 1.31 23.15
N SER A 298 -24.37 0.56 22.18
CA SER A 298 -23.55 -0.07 21.15
C SER A 298 -23.25 0.91 20.02
N ILE A 299 -22.23 0.64 19.17
CA ILE A 299 -21.95 1.45 17.97
C ILE A 299 -23.17 1.45 17.05
N LEU A 300 -23.81 0.29 16.85
CA LEU A 300 -25.05 0.20 16.09
C LEU A 300 -26.15 1.14 16.65
N GLN A 301 -26.32 1.19 17.98
CA GLN A 301 -27.32 2.07 18.61
C GLN A 301 -26.99 3.55 18.41
N GLN A 302 -25.72 3.92 18.52
CA GLN A 302 -25.27 5.29 18.27
C GLN A 302 -25.52 5.70 16.82
N MET A 303 -25.20 4.85 15.84
CA MET A 303 -25.48 5.12 14.41
C MET A 303 -26.98 5.34 14.15
N VAL A 304 -27.85 4.55 14.80
CA VAL A 304 -29.29 4.73 14.72
C VAL A 304 -29.71 6.05 15.36
N ASP A 305 -29.16 6.42 16.50
CA ASP A 305 -29.48 7.67 17.21
C ASP A 305 -29.06 8.91 16.37
N PHE A 306 -28.01 8.82 15.55
CA PHE A 306 -27.59 9.87 14.63
C PHE A 306 -28.38 9.90 13.30
N ASP A 307 -29.37 9.06 13.13
CA ASP A 307 -30.29 9.00 11.97
C ASP A 307 -29.52 8.94 10.60
N VAL A 308 -28.46 8.16 10.56
CA VAL A 308 -27.68 8.01 9.33
C VAL A 308 -28.41 7.19 8.25
N GLY A 309 -29.43 6.45 8.63
CA GLY A 309 -30.22 5.56 7.79
C GLY A 309 -30.26 4.11 8.32
N ARG A 310 -30.55 3.17 7.45
CA ARG A 310 -30.66 1.75 7.81
C ARG A 310 -29.29 1.16 8.12
N CYS A 311 -29.10 0.72 9.36
CA CYS A 311 -27.91 -0.01 9.80
C CYS A 311 -28.22 -1.50 10.00
N ALA A 312 -27.30 -2.39 9.60
CA ALA A 312 -27.42 -3.82 9.79
C ALA A 312 -26.05 -4.42 10.18
N ILE A 313 -26.09 -5.55 10.89
CA ILE A 313 -24.88 -6.28 11.24
C ILE A 313 -24.64 -7.39 10.22
N ALA A 314 -23.43 -7.42 9.68
CA ALA A 314 -23.00 -8.47 8.76
C ALA A 314 -22.95 -9.85 9.46
N PRO A 315 -23.13 -10.94 8.71
CA PRO A 315 -22.91 -12.28 9.24
C PRO A 315 -21.49 -12.45 9.73
N ARG A 316 -21.32 -13.18 10.81
CA ARG A 316 -19.99 -13.60 11.26
C ARG A 316 -19.58 -14.85 10.49
N LEU A 317 -18.46 -14.76 9.79
CA LEU A 317 -17.74 -15.90 9.21
C LEU A 317 -16.32 -15.90 9.74
N ASP A 318 -15.63 -17.02 9.56
CA ASP A 318 -14.19 -17.04 9.84
C ASP A 318 -13.40 -16.22 8.79
N VAL A 319 -12.14 -15.98 9.09
CA VAL A 319 -11.28 -15.12 8.24
C VAL A 319 -11.10 -15.73 6.86
N GLU A 320 -10.90 -17.05 6.78
CA GLU A 320 -10.65 -17.73 5.51
C GLU A 320 -11.88 -17.77 4.62
N GLU A 321 -13.05 -18.07 5.19
CA GLU A 321 -14.34 -18.01 4.45
C GLU A 321 -14.59 -16.60 3.90
N GLY A 322 -14.29 -15.56 4.71
CA GLY A 322 -14.36 -14.18 4.29
C GLY A 322 -13.39 -13.84 3.15
N ILE A 323 -12.17 -14.35 3.20
CA ILE A 323 -11.17 -14.19 2.13
C ILE A 323 -11.68 -14.82 0.83
N GLN A 324 -12.20 -16.04 0.87
CA GLN A 324 -12.73 -16.72 -0.33
C GLN A 324 -13.94 -15.98 -0.91
N ALA A 325 -14.83 -15.45 -0.05
CA ALA A 325 -15.95 -14.62 -0.49
C ALA A 325 -15.46 -13.35 -1.21
N THR A 326 -14.40 -12.72 -0.70
CA THR A 326 -13.80 -11.52 -1.31
C THR A 326 -13.15 -11.82 -2.65
N ARG A 327 -12.38 -12.91 -2.76
CA ARG A 327 -11.82 -13.37 -4.04
C ARG A 327 -12.89 -13.56 -5.12
N ALA A 328 -13.99 -14.22 -4.75
CA ALA A 328 -15.13 -14.42 -5.65
C ALA A 328 -15.84 -13.10 -6.01
N THR A 329 -15.85 -12.12 -5.12
CA THR A 329 -16.50 -10.82 -5.31
C THR A 329 -15.65 -9.93 -6.23
N LEU A 330 -14.33 -9.87 -6.04
CA LEU A 330 -13.41 -9.08 -6.86
C LEU A 330 -13.53 -9.41 -8.35
N LYS A 331 -13.71 -10.69 -8.71
CA LYS A 331 -13.93 -11.11 -10.09
C LYS A 331 -15.29 -10.67 -10.68
N GLN A 332 -16.20 -10.13 -9.87
CA GLN A 332 -17.56 -9.74 -10.27
C GLN A 332 -17.84 -8.25 -10.13
N CYS A 333 -16.94 -7.47 -9.51
CA CYS A 333 -17.14 -6.05 -9.25
C CYS A 333 -16.32 -5.16 -10.20
N TRP A 334 -16.68 -3.88 -10.19
CA TRP A 334 -15.93 -2.76 -10.75
C TRP A 334 -15.48 -1.88 -9.60
N ILE A 335 -14.27 -1.33 -9.66
CA ILE A 335 -13.73 -0.47 -8.61
C ILE A 335 -13.27 0.84 -9.24
N ASP A 336 -13.69 1.96 -8.65
CA ASP A 336 -13.20 3.28 -9.06
C ASP A 336 -11.72 3.42 -8.71
N GLU A 337 -10.90 3.70 -9.74
CA GLU A 337 -9.45 3.76 -9.61
C GLU A 337 -8.94 4.93 -8.76
N ASN A 338 -9.70 6.05 -8.73
CA ASN A 338 -9.30 7.26 -8.04
C ASN A 338 -9.90 7.34 -6.63
N ALA A 339 -11.22 7.25 -6.53
CA ALA A 339 -11.93 7.36 -5.25
C ALA A 339 -11.65 6.17 -4.31
N CYS A 340 -11.30 5.00 -4.87
CA CYS A 340 -10.97 3.81 -4.10
C CYS A 340 -9.46 3.50 -4.06
N SER A 341 -8.59 4.41 -4.51
CA SER A 341 -7.13 4.16 -4.65
C SER A 341 -6.48 3.63 -3.38
N VAL A 342 -6.80 4.22 -2.23
CA VAL A 342 -6.29 3.78 -0.92
C VAL A 342 -6.79 2.39 -0.56
N GLY A 343 -8.09 2.13 -0.73
CA GLY A 343 -8.68 0.81 -0.48
C GLY A 343 -8.14 -0.28 -1.41
N ILE A 344 -7.87 0.04 -2.68
CA ILE A 344 -7.22 -0.86 -3.63
C ILE A 344 -5.81 -1.20 -3.14
N GLU A 345 -5.07 -0.22 -2.62
CA GLU A 345 -3.74 -0.45 -2.08
C GLU A 345 -3.78 -1.37 -0.87
N HIS A 346 -4.73 -1.21 0.04
CA HIS A 346 -4.91 -2.15 1.16
C HIS A 346 -5.18 -3.58 0.68
N LEU A 347 -6.03 -3.75 -0.33
CA LEU A 347 -6.27 -5.08 -0.91
C LEU A 347 -5.01 -5.68 -1.55
N LYS A 348 -4.16 -4.86 -2.19
CA LYS A 348 -2.88 -5.31 -2.79
C LYS A 348 -1.86 -5.74 -1.74
N GLN A 349 -1.82 -5.04 -0.62
CA GLN A 349 -0.84 -5.23 0.45
C GLN A 349 -1.28 -6.26 1.51
N TYR A 350 -2.55 -6.67 1.54
CA TYR A 350 -3.07 -7.65 2.48
C TYR A 350 -2.47 -9.02 2.22
N ARG A 351 -1.67 -9.51 3.18
CA ARG A 351 -0.79 -10.66 2.97
C ARG A 351 -0.73 -11.58 4.18
N ARG A 352 -0.18 -12.77 3.96
CA ARG A 352 0.28 -13.71 4.98
C ARG A 352 1.78 -13.51 5.22
N SER A 353 2.25 -13.64 6.46
CA SER A 353 3.67 -13.61 6.75
C SER A 353 4.33 -14.93 6.34
N TRP A 354 5.55 -14.84 5.85
CA TRP A 354 6.39 -15.99 5.62
C TRP A 354 7.10 -16.42 6.90
N ASP A 355 7.03 -17.70 7.25
CA ASP A 355 7.74 -18.33 8.37
C ASP A 355 9.03 -18.95 7.82
N ASP A 356 10.15 -18.31 8.08
CA ASP A 356 11.46 -18.75 7.57
C ASP A 356 11.93 -20.08 8.15
N GLU A 357 11.49 -20.44 9.35
CA GLU A 357 11.85 -21.72 9.97
C GLU A 357 11.05 -22.88 9.36
N LYS A 358 9.75 -22.69 9.18
CA LYS A 358 8.85 -23.72 8.65
C LYS A 358 8.76 -23.73 7.14
N LYS A 359 9.27 -22.67 6.45
CA LYS A 359 9.17 -22.49 4.98
C LYS A 359 7.74 -22.54 4.46
N ILE A 360 6.80 -21.94 5.18
CA ILE A 360 5.39 -21.82 4.81
C ILE A 360 4.86 -20.43 5.13
N PHE A 361 3.78 -20.04 4.46
CA PHE A 361 3.03 -18.85 4.86
C PHE A 361 2.18 -19.10 6.10
N SER A 362 2.02 -18.08 6.95
CA SER A 362 1.16 -18.14 8.12
C SER A 362 -0.28 -18.51 7.75
N ALA A 363 -0.97 -19.23 8.65
CA ALA A 363 -2.38 -19.56 8.45
C ALA A 363 -3.28 -18.31 8.47
N SER A 364 -2.93 -17.32 9.29
CA SER A 364 -3.66 -16.06 9.42
C SER A 364 -2.97 -14.93 8.65
N PRO A 365 -3.72 -13.96 8.10
CA PRO A 365 -3.15 -12.73 7.56
C PRO A 365 -2.36 -11.95 8.60
N VAL A 366 -1.43 -11.12 8.14
CA VAL A 366 -0.77 -10.12 8.99
C VAL A 366 -1.81 -9.06 9.39
N HIS A 367 -1.83 -8.71 10.67
CA HIS A 367 -2.62 -7.60 11.14
C HIS A 367 -1.74 -6.34 11.17
N ASP A 368 -1.90 -5.51 10.17
CA ASP A 368 -1.22 -4.24 9.99
C ASP A 368 -2.20 -3.20 9.42
N GLN A 369 -1.72 -2.02 9.08
CA GLN A 369 -2.53 -0.94 8.50
C GLN A 369 -3.33 -1.36 7.25
N HIS A 370 -2.93 -2.42 6.54
CA HIS A 370 -3.62 -2.90 5.34
C HIS A 370 -4.75 -3.88 5.65
N SER A 371 -4.87 -4.33 6.89
CA SER A 371 -5.93 -5.28 7.28
C SER A 371 -7.30 -4.64 7.31
N HIS A 372 -7.43 -3.38 7.74
CA HIS A 372 -8.73 -2.73 7.97
C HIS A 372 -9.55 -2.55 6.68
N GLY A 373 -8.92 -2.02 5.61
CA GLY A 373 -9.57 -1.92 4.30
C GLY A 373 -9.97 -3.27 3.72
N SER A 374 -9.16 -4.30 3.96
CA SER A 374 -9.42 -5.67 3.52
C SER A 374 -10.54 -6.34 4.34
N ASP A 375 -10.61 -6.06 5.64
CA ASP A 375 -11.64 -6.58 6.53
C ASP A 375 -13.01 -5.95 6.22
N ALA A 376 -13.06 -4.65 5.92
CA ALA A 376 -14.25 -3.99 5.41
C ALA A 376 -14.70 -4.56 4.05
N ALA A 377 -13.76 -4.91 3.15
CA ALA A 377 -14.08 -5.58 1.88
C ALA A 377 -14.62 -7.00 2.10
N ARG A 378 -14.16 -7.71 3.13
CA ARG A 378 -14.75 -9.00 3.53
C ARG A 378 -16.21 -8.82 3.98
N VAL A 379 -16.50 -7.80 4.78
CA VAL A 379 -17.89 -7.47 5.17
C VAL A 379 -18.75 -7.20 3.93
N LEU A 380 -18.28 -6.38 2.98
CA LEU A 380 -18.97 -6.13 1.72
C LEU A 380 -19.28 -7.43 0.97
N SER A 381 -18.28 -8.31 0.87
CA SER A 381 -18.36 -9.54 0.10
C SER A 381 -19.39 -10.54 0.64
N LEU A 382 -19.70 -10.46 1.93
CA LEU A 382 -20.70 -11.28 2.58
C LEU A 382 -22.14 -10.80 2.36
N VAL A 383 -22.32 -9.50 2.08
CA VAL A 383 -23.65 -8.87 2.14
C VAL A 383 -24.20 -8.38 0.80
N TRP A 384 -23.36 -8.07 -0.17
CA TRP A 384 -23.80 -7.47 -1.43
C TRP A 384 -24.81 -8.31 -2.21
N ARG A 385 -24.71 -9.65 -2.15
CA ARG A 385 -25.68 -10.53 -2.83
C ARG A 385 -27.05 -10.47 -2.19
N ARG A 386 -27.14 -10.20 -0.88
CA ARG A 386 -28.42 -10.02 -0.19
C ARG A 386 -29.12 -8.74 -0.67
N GLU A 387 -28.38 -7.65 -0.77
CA GLU A 387 -28.90 -6.39 -1.30
C GLU A 387 -29.30 -6.53 -2.77
N LYS A 388 -28.56 -7.29 -3.56
CA LYS A 388 -28.93 -7.60 -4.95
C LYS A 388 -30.27 -8.31 -5.05
N ILE A 389 -30.52 -9.30 -4.21
CA ILE A 389 -31.81 -10.02 -4.16
C ILE A 389 -32.93 -9.07 -3.72
N GLN A 390 -32.76 -8.30 -2.64
CA GLN A 390 -33.74 -7.33 -2.17
C GLN A 390 -34.07 -6.26 -3.21
N GLN A 391 -33.10 -5.81 -3.97
CA GLN A 391 -33.29 -4.84 -5.05
C GLN A 391 -34.06 -5.45 -6.23
N ALA A 392 -33.82 -6.73 -6.55
CA ALA A 392 -34.56 -7.43 -7.61
C ALA A 392 -36.02 -7.70 -7.25
N GLU A 393 -36.32 -7.83 -5.97
CA GLU A 393 -37.70 -8.05 -5.44
C GLU A 393 -38.55 -6.78 -5.37
N LYS A 394 -37.93 -5.58 -5.53
CA LYS A 394 -38.75 -4.35 -5.68
C LYS A 394 -39.66 -4.46 -6.88
N PRO A 395 -40.97 -4.16 -6.72
CA PRO A 395 -41.97 -4.38 -7.77
C PRO A 395 -41.59 -3.72 -9.10
N PHE A 396 -41.82 -4.45 -10.15
CA PHE A 396 -41.61 -4.06 -11.55
C PHE A 396 -42.30 -2.72 -11.96
N LEU A 397 -43.24 -2.26 -11.17
CA LEU A 397 -44.00 -1.03 -11.37
C LEU A 397 -43.12 0.25 -11.31
N ASP A 398 -42.05 0.26 -10.48
CA ASP A 398 -41.14 1.41 -10.42
C ASP A 398 -40.26 1.51 -11.69
N LYS A 399 -40.09 0.41 -12.44
CA LYS A 399 -39.32 0.35 -13.68
C LYS A 399 -40.11 0.83 -14.92
N LEU A 400 -41.43 0.81 -14.85
CA LEU A 400 -42.34 1.22 -15.95
C LEU A 400 -42.46 2.75 -16.12
N HIS A 401 -42.12 3.53 -15.10
CA HIS A 401 -42.16 5.00 -15.16
C HIS A 401 -40.84 5.64 -15.64
N ALA A 402 -39.74 4.90 -15.70
CA ALA A 402 -38.47 5.35 -16.30
C ALA A 402 -38.55 5.11 -17.82
N GLY A 403 -39.26 5.98 -18.53
CA GLY A 403 -39.42 5.87 -19.98
C GLY A 403 -38.09 5.89 -20.72
N ASN A 404 -37.88 4.92 -21.64
CA ASN A 404 -36.92 4.89 -22.73
C ASN A 404 -35.42 5.10 -22.42
N VAL A 405 -34.96 4.86 -21.19
CA VAL A 405 -33.52 4.78 -20.92
C VAL A 405 -33.07 3.33 -21.17
N VAL A 406 -32.26 3.13 -22.20
CA VAL A 406 -31.58 1.85 -22.43
C VAL A 406 -30.67 1.60 -21.22
N ASN A 407 -31.07 0.69 -20.31
CA ASN A 407 -30.26 0.26 -19.17
C ASN A 407 -29.03 -0.51 -19.67
N LEU A 408 -27.99 0.22 -20.06
CA LEU A 408 -26.72 -0.35 -20.43
C LEU A 408 -25.96 -0.71 -19.16
N THR A 409 -25.34 -1.88 -19.13
CA THR A 409 -24.36 -2.21 -18.10
C THR A 409 -23.17 -1.25 -18.19
N TYR A 410 -22.44 -1.06 -17.10
CA TYR A 410 -21.25 -0.20 -17.11
C TYR A 410 -20.21 -0.67 -18.14
N GLY A 411 -20.03 -1.98 -18.31
CA GLY A 411 -19.19 -2.53 -19.36
C GLY A 411 -19.62 -2.07 -20.76
N GLN A 412 -20.92 -2.08 -21.06
CA GLN A 412 -21.45 -1.62 -22.34
C GLN A 412 -21.28 -0.11 -22.56
N ILE A 413 -21.44 0.70 -21.49
CA ILE A 413 -21.19 2.15 -21.54
C ILE A 413 -19.72 2.43 -21.80
N ARG A 414 -18.81 1.77 -21.06
CA ARG A 414 -17.38 1.88 -21.23
C ARG A 414 -16.95 1.49 -22.66
N ASP A 415 -17.41 0.34 -23.16
CA ASP A 415 -17.05 -0.15 -24.48
C ASP A 415 -17.56 0.78 -25.61
N ARG A 416 -18.74 1.41 -25.42
CA ARG A 416 -19.21 2.48 -26.31
C ARG A 416 -18.34 3.73 -26.23
N HIS A 417 -17.92 4.12 -25.03
CA HIS A 417 -17.02 5.27 -24.84
C HIS A 417 -15.66 5.03 -25.52
N PHE A 418 -15.03 3.89 -25.28
CA PHE A 418 -13.77 3.53 -25.92
C PHE A 418 -13.88 3.44 -27.45
N LYS A 419 -14.96 2.87 -27.97
CA LYS A 419 -15.24 2.85 -29.41
C LYS A 419 -15.34 4.26 -30.00
N ARG A 420 -16.03 5.16 -29.33
CA ARG A 420 -16.16 6.56 -29.72
C ARG A 420 -14.80 7.29 -29.66
N MET A 421 -14.01 7.07 -28.65
CA MET A 421 -12.66 7.66 -28.53
C MET A 421 -11.69 7.13 -29.59
N SER A 422 -11.79 5.85 -29.97
CA SER A 422 -10.97 5.27 -31.04
C SER A 422 -11.35 5.85 -32.42
N LEU A 423 -12.63 6.08 -32.70
CA LEU A 423 -13.13 6.72 -33.92
C LEU A 423 -12.65 8.18 -34.01
N VAL A 424 -12.73 8.94 -32.93
CA VAL A 424 -12.21 10.33 -32.88
C VAL A 424 -10.69 10.37 -33.10
N ARG A 425 -9.94 9.40 -32.60
CA ARG A 425 -8.48 9.30 -32.86
C ARG A 425 -8.15 8.87 -34.29
N ALA A 426 -9.03 8.13 -34.93
CA ALA A 426 -8.88 7.73 -36.33
C ALA A 426 -9.30 8.82 -37.35
N GLY A 427 -9.79 9.96 -36.88
CA GLY A 427 -10.16 11.09 -37.78
C GLY A 427 -11.49 10.91 -38.50
N GLU A 428 -12.29 9.93 -38.10
CA GLU A 428 -13.66 9.77 -38.62
C GLU A 428 -14.61 10.58 -37.74
N SER A 429 -14.90 11.80 -38.13
CA SER A 429 -15.97 12.61 -37.55
C SER A 429 -17.24 12.41 -38.35
N GLU A 430 -18.32 11.99 -37.74
CA GLU A 430 -19.65 12.28 -38.25
C GLU A 430 -19.98 13.77 -38.14
#